data_47883c921a5e58af2aa210d809a1007f
#
_entry.id   47883c921a5e58af2aa210d809a1007f
#
_cell.length_a   1.000
_cell.length_b   1.000
_cell.length_c   1.000
_cell.angle_alpha   90.00
_cell.angle_beta   90.00
_cell.angle_gamma   90.00
#
_symmetry.space_group_name_H-M   'P 1'
#
loop_
_entity.id
_entity.type
_entity.pdbx_description
1 polymer ?
#
loop_
_entity_poly.entity_id
_entity_poly.type
_entity_poly.pdbx_seq_one_letter_code
_entity_poly.pdbx_strand_id
1 'polypeptide(L)'
;MFKIKYCLRLLTIILLFNFAAINQVNGQAPLTNKYGLFVVKDSKVLQQEIKLDSNKQMVDLKRQIPGLVLDLKYATEDNFMHQKLYPPVHTTFLRKPAADSLRKVVEELKKQHLTIKIFDAYRPYSITEKMWEKVKDDRYAADPSKGSGHNRGAAVDLTLIDPDTKKEMHM
;
A
#
# COMPACT_ATOMS: atom_id res chain seq x y z
N MET A 1 -41.77 -5.84 53.24
CA MET A 1 -40.46 -6.51 53.09
C MET A 1 -40.30 -7.41 51.84
N PHE A 2 -41.39 -7.87 51.18
CA PHE A 2 -41.32 -8.76 50.01
C PHE A 2 -41.00 -8.02 48.69
N LYS A 3 -41.43 -6.77 48.49
CA LYS A 3 -41.23 -6.02 47.22
C LYS A 3 -39.78 -5.62 46.94
N ILE A 4 -38.96 -5.41 47.95
CA ILE A 4 -37.54 -4.99 47.77
C ILE A 4 -36.65 -6.14 47.25
N LYS A 5 -36.94 -7.39 47.65
CA LYS A 5 -36.17 -8.57 47.20
C LYS A 5 -36.36 -8.88 45.69
N TYR A 6 -37.53 -8.60 45.13
CA TYR A 6 -37.79 -8.79 43.71
C TYR A 6 -37.11 -7.71 42.85
N CYS A 7 -37.09 -6.45 43.33
CA CYS A 7 -36.40 -5.38 42.64
C CYS A 7 -34.88 -5.60 42.56
N LEU A 8 -34.27 -6.10 43.65
CA LEU A 8 -32.83 -6.40 43.66
C LEU A 8 -32.48 -7.59 42.73
N ARG A 9 -33.33 -8.62 42.64
CA ARG A 9 -33.12 -9.77 41.72
C ARG A 9 -33.30 -9.39 40.26
N LEU A 10 -34.23 -8.49 39.93
CA LEU A 10 -34.38 -7.98 38.56
C LEU A 10 -33.19 -7.11 38.14
N LEU A 11 -32.67 -6.26 39.03
CA LEU A 11 -31.50 -5.45 38.77
C LEU A 11 -30.22 -6.30 38.51
N THR A 12 -30.04 -7.38 39.28
CA THR A 12 -28.90 -8.30 39.06
C THR A 12 -29.04 -9.08 37.77
N ILE A 13 -30.21 -9.47 37.32
CA ILE A 13 -30.41 -10.18 36.04
C ILE A 13 -30.16 -9.20 34.88
N ILE A 14 -30.58 -7.94 34.95
CA ILE A 14 -30.34 -6.92 33.93
C ILE A 14 -28.84 -6.59 33.84
N LEU A 15 -28.13 -6.50 34.97
CA LEU A 15 -26.66 -6.30 34.98
C LEU A 15 -25.87 -7.47 34.40
N LEU A 16 -26.31 -8.71 34.66
CA LEU A 16 -25.67 -9.91 34.10
C LEU A 16 -25.93 -10.05 32.59
N PHE A 17 -27.10 -9.64 32.10
CA PHE A 17 -27.39 -9.64 30.66
C PHE A 17 -26.59 -8.57 29.88
N ASN A 18 -26.37 -7.38 30.48
CA ASN A 18 -25.52 -6.38 29.87
C ASN A 18 -24.03 -6.75 29.89
N PHE A 19 -23.54 -7.50 30.90
CA PHE A 19 -22.18 -7.98 30.94
C PHE A 19 -21.88 -9.09 29.92
N ALA A 20 -22.90 -9.92 29.59
CA ALA A 20 -22.77 -10.95 28.54
C ALA A 20 -22.78 -10.36 27.10
N ALA A 21 -23.42 -9.20 26.89
CA ALA A 21 -23.47 -8.55 25.58
C ALA A 21 -22.17 -7.80 25.21
N ILE A 22 -21.31 -7.49 26.17
CA ILE A 22 -20.04 -6.75 25.93
C ILE A 22 -18.90 -7.70 25.49
N ASN A 23 -19.05 -9.03 25.66
CA ASN A 23 -17.99 -10.00 25.34
C ASN A 23 -18.07 -10.61 23.94
N GLN A 24 -18.93 -10.12 23.05
CA GLN A 24 -18.82 -10.43 21.61
C GLN A 24 -18.05 -9.33 20.87
N VAL A 25 -16.89 -8.96 21.35
CA VAL A 25 -15.83 -8.49 20.45
C VAL A 25 -15.43 -9.73 19.65
N ASN A 26 -15.99 -9.84 18.46
CA ASN A 26 -15.51 -10.82 17.47
C ASN A 26 -14.01 -10.57 17.31
N GLY A 27 -13.22 -11.33 18.02
CA GLY A 27 -11.78 -11.45 17.82
C GLY A 27 -11.54 -12.13 16.48
N GLN A 28 -11.80 -11.41 15.38
CA GLN A 28 -11.22 -11.79 14.11
C GLN A 28 -9.72 -11.72 14.33
N ALA A 29 -9.05 -12.87 14.25
CA ALA A 29 -7.60 -12.93 14.27
C ALA A 29 -7.07 -11.86 13.32
N PRO A 30 -6.05 -11.09 13.71
CA PRO A 30 -5.49 -10.06 12.86
C PRO A 30 -5.18 -10.69 11.49
N LEU A 31 -5.62 -10.03 10.41
CA LEU A 31 -5.43 -10.45 9.02
C LEU A 31 -3.93 -10.37 8.66
N THR A 32 -3.11 -11.08 9.43
CA THR A 32 -1.67 -11.15 9.20
C THR A 32 -1.34 -12.30 8.27
N ASN A 33 -0.26 -12.14 7.50
CA ASN A 33 0.31 -13.20 6.69
C ASN A 33 1.18 -14.15 7.55
N LYS A 34 1.83 -15.13 6.91
CA LYS A 34 2.75 -16.09 7.56
C LYS A 34 3.93 -15.46 8.31
N TYR A 35 4.21 -14.19 8.08
CA TYR A 35 5.28 -13.42 8.74
C TYR A 35 4.77 -12.46 9.82
N GLY A 36 3.48 -12.51 10.15
CA GLY A 36 2.87 -11.61 11.13
C GLY A 36 2.59 -10.19 10.59
N LEU A 37 2.78 -9.94 9.30
CA LEU A 37 2.50 -8.64 8.70
C LEU A 37 1.02 -8.51 8.33
N PHE A 38 0.44 -7.35 8.64
CA PHE A 38 -0.89 -6.99 8.18
C PHE A 38 -0.84 -6.64 6.68
N VAL A 39 -1.47 -7.48 5.86
CA VAL A 39 -1.56 -7.29 4.41
C VAL A 39 -3.02 -7.16 4.02
N VAL A 40 -3.42 -5.98 3.56
CA VAL A 40 -4.78 -5.72 3.08
C VAL A 40 -5.02 -6.48 1.78
N LYS A 41 -5.95 -7.44 1.80
CA LYS A 41 -6.34 -8.26 0.64
C LYS A 41 -7.75 -7.92 0.13
N ASP A 42 -8.52 -7.17 0.90
CA ASP A 42 -9.91 -6.82 0.61
C ASP A 42 -10.05 -5.31 0.39
N SER A 43 -10.71 -4.94 -0.70
CA SER A 43 -10.98 -3.54 -1.04
C SER A 43 -11.87 -2.83 0.00
N LYS A 44 -12.78 -3.55 0.66
CA LYS A 44 -13.62 -2.97 1.74
C LYS A 44 -12.77 -2.58 2.95
N VAL A 45 -11.81 -3.44 3.32
CA VAL A 45 -10.85 -3.14 4.39
C VAL A 45 -10.01 -1.92 4.02
N LEU A 46 -9.49 -1.86 2.78
CA LEU A 46 -8.76 -0.69 2.31
C LEU A 46 -9.60 0.59 2.38
N GLN A 47 -10.88 0.55 1.98
CA GLN A 47 -11.78 1.70 2.05
C GLN A 47 -12.04 2.15 3.50
N GLN A 48 -12.16 1.23 4.44
CA GLN A 48 -12.28 1.55 5.86
C GLN A 48 -11.01 2.22 6.39
N GLU A 49 -9.85 1.68 6.06
CA GLU A 49 -8.56 2.26 6.42
C GLU A 49 -8.38 3.69 5.87
N ILE A 50 -8.81 3.94 4.62
CA ILE A 50 -8.77 5.27 3.99
C ILE A 50 -9.74 6.24 4.69
N LYS A 51 -10.92 5.79 5.13
CA LYS A 51 -11.86 6.62 5.89
C LYS A 51 -11.30 7.03 7.25
N LEU A 52 -10.53 6.16 7.90
CA LEU A 52 -9.89 6.44 9.18
C LEU A 52 -8.65 7.34 9.02
N ASP A 53 -7.93 7.18 7.92
CA ASP A 53 -6.72 7.95 7.62
C ASP A 53 -6.62 8.18 6.11
N SER A 54 -6.95 9.38 5.66
CA SER A 54 -6.91 9.77 4.24
C SER A 54 -5.50 9.70 3.62
N ASN A 55 -4.43 9.70 4.42
CA ASN A 55 -3.06 9.51 3.94
C ASN A 55 -2.85 8.09 3.38
N LYS A 56 -3.72 7.15 3.73
CA LYS A 56 -3.70 5.79 3.18
C LYS A 56 -4.30 5.68 1.77
N GLN A 57 -4.86 6.76 1.23
CA GLN A 57 -5.37 6.78 -0.14
C GLN A 57 -4.25 6.51 -1.15
N MET A 58 -4.52 5.59 -2.08
CA MET A 58 -3.65 5.33 -3.22
C MET A 58 -3.98 6.32 -4.36
N VAL A 59 -2.97 7.04 -4.81
CA VAL A 59 -3.07 8.10 -5.83
C VAL A 59 -2.51 7.58 -7.13
N ASP A 60 -3.29 7.68 -8.20
CA ASP A 60 -2.88 7.38 -9.57
C ASP A 60 -1.88 8.43 -10.06
N LEU A 61 -0.63 8.04 -10.26
CA LEU A 61 0.46 8.96 -10.58
C LEU A 61 0.32 9.57 -11.97
N LYS A 62 -0.16 8.80 -12.94
CA LYS A 62 -0.36 9.30 -14.31
C LYS A 62 -1.39 10.43 -14.36
N ARG A 63 -2.43 10.36 -13.54
CA ARG A 63 -3.49 11.37 -13.46
C ARG A 63 -3.09 12.59 -12.63
N GLN A 64 -2.32 12.37 -11.54
CA GLN A 64 -2.02 13.40 -10.55
C GLN A 64 -0.77 14.21 -10.86
N ILE A 65 0.15 13.66 -11.66
CA ILE A 65 1.43 14.30 -11.96
C ILE A 65 1.63 14.32 -13.48
N PRO A 66 1.09 15.35 -14.17
CA PRO A 66 1.27 15.50 -15.61
C PRO A 66 2.75 15.64 -16.01
N GLY A 67 3.14 14.91 -17.03
CA GLY A 67 4.51 14.93 -17.56
C GLY A 67 5.40 13.79 -17.06
N LEU A 68 4.91 12.93 -16.16
CA LEU A 68 5.59 11.68 -15.85
C LEU A 68 5.62 10.76 -17.07
N VAL A 69 6.76 10.08 -17.26
CA VAL A 69 6.88 8.96 -18.19
C VAL A 69 6.83 7.67 -17.39
N LEU A 70 6.03 6.72 -17.84
CA LEU A 70 5.92 5.40 -17.22
C LEU A 70 6.55 4.35 -18.12
N ASP A 71 7.55 3.63 -17.60
CA ASP A 71 8.21 2.48 -18.22
C ASP A 71 8.19 1.32 -17.20
N LEU A 72 6.97 0.80 -16.95
CA LEU A 72 6.71 -0.14 -15.85
C LEU A 72 7.35 -1.50 -16.15
N LYS A 73 8.60 -1.67 -15.74
CA LYS A 73 9.47 -2.79 -16.05
C LYS A 73 8.85 -4.15 -15.72
N TYR A 74 8.15 -4.27 -14.59
CA TYR A 74 7.54 -5.54 -14.19
C TYR A 74 6.23 -5.87 -14.91
N ALA A 75 5.71 -4.97 -15.74
CA ALA A 75 4.62 -5.25 -16.68
C ALA A 75 5.14 -5.85 -18.02
N THR A 76 6.45 -5.86 -18.22
CA THR A 76 7.14 -6.40 -19.39
C THR A 76 8.13 -7.49 -18.97
N GLU A 77 8.86 -8.08 -19.91
CA GLU A 77 9.96 -9.01 -19.64
C GLU A 77 11.32 -8.29 -19.49
N ASP A 78 11.36 -6.98 -19.75
CA ASP A 78 12.52 -6.12 -19.59
C ASP A 78 12.75 -5.77 -18.11
N ASN A 79 13.07 -6.77 -17.32
CA ASN A 79 13.41 -6.67 -15.90
C ASN A 79 14.35 -7.81 -15.48
N PHE A 80 14.94 -7.73 -14.29
CA PHE A 80 15.91 -8.72 -13.80
C PHE A 80 15.35 -10.14 -13.61
N MET A 81 14.02 -10.28 -13.58
CA MET A 81 13.33 -11.57 -13.47
C MET A 81 13.13 -12.22 -14.84
N HIS A 82 13.26 -11.47 -15.95
CA HIS A 82 12.96 -11.86 -17.33
C HIS A 82 11.55 -12.45 -17.49
N GLN A 83 10.58 -11.89 -16.77
CA GLN A 83 9.17 -12.30 -16.85
C GLN A 83 8.22 -11.18 -16.45
N LYS A 84 7.01 -11.21 -16.99
CA LYS A 84 5.94 -10.30 -16.60
C LYS A 84 5.42 -10.71 -15.21
N LEU A 85 5.51 -9.79 -14.26
CA LEU A 85 5.02 -9.97 -12.90
C LEU A 85 3.66 -9.30 -12.67
N TYR A 86 3.36 -8.25 -13.44
CA TYR A 86 2.08 -7.55 -13.44
C TYR A 86 1.23 -7.96 -14.62
N PRO A 87 -0.11 -7.89 -14.50
CA PRO A 87 -0.97 -7.84 -15.69
C PRO A 87 -0.63 -6.59 -16.51
N PRO A 88 -1.16 -6.46 -17.75
CA PRO A 88 -1.04 -5.20 -18.50
C PRO A 88 -1.58 -4.04 -17.67
N VAL A 89 -0.71 -3.07 -17.33
CA VAL A 89 -1.05 -1.89 -16.55
C VAL A 89 -0.52 -0.64 -17.26
N HIS A 90 -1.28 0.46 -17.16
CA HIS A 90 -0.97 1.73 -17.82
C HIS A 90 -0.75 2.87 -16.84
N THR A 91 -0.76 2.58 -15.55
CA THR A 91 -0.50 3.51 -14.46
C THR A 91 0.09 2.77 -13.26
N THR A 92 0.59 3.54 -12.30
CA THR A 92 1.03 3.06 -11.00
C THR A 92 0.58 4.03 -9.91
N PHE A 93 0.75 3.63 -8.66
CA PHE A 93 0.18 4.34 -7.52
C PHE A 93 1.23 4.61 -6.45
N LEU A 94 1.00 5.67 -5.67
CA LEU A 94 1.65 5.90 -4.37
C LEU A 94 0.59 6.30 -3.34
N ARG A 95 0.91 6.18 -2.07
CA ARG A 95 0.11 6.80 -1.01
C ARG A 95 0.14 8.31 -1.14
N LYS A 96 -0.95 8.97 -0.75
CA LYS A 96 -1.13 10.40 -0.93
C LYS A 96 0.09 11.24 -0.49
N PRO A 97 0.70 11.09 0.70
CA PRO A 97 1.85 11.90 1.08
C PRO A 97 3.07 11.71 0.19
N ALA A 98 3.31 10.47 -0.27
CA ALA A 98 4.42 10.17 -1.18
C ALA A 98 4.16 10.74 -2.59
N ALA A 99 2.92 10.63 -3.09
CA ALA A 99 2.53 11.22 -4.36
C ALA A 99 2.62 12.75 -4.35
N ASP A 100 2.18 13.40 -3.25
CA ASP A 100 2.28 14.86 -3.07
C ASP A 100 3.75 15.32 -3.03
N SER A 101 4.63 14.53 -2.40
CA SER A 101 6.07 14.81 -2.37
C SER A 101 6.71 14.65 -3.75
N LEU A 102 6.37 13.56 -4.46
CA LEU A 102 6.86 13.32 -5.82
C LEU A 102 6.42 14.41 -6.79
N ARG A 103 5.18 14.90 -6.67
CA ARG A 103 4.69 16.02 -7.48
C ARG A 103 5.55 17.28 -7.31
N LYS A 104 5.92 17.62 -6.07
CA LYS A 104 6.82 18.77 -5.79
C LYS A 104 8.19 18.57 -6.43
N VAL A 105 8.74 17.35 -6.36
CA VAL A 105 10.01 17.03 -7.03
C VAL A 105 9.91 17.25 -8.54
N VAL A 106 8.83 16.79 -9.18
CA VAL A 106 8.62 16.99 -10.62
C VAL A 106 8.49 18.48 -10.96
N GLU A 107 7.81 19.27 -10.12
CA GLU A 107 7.69 20.73 -10.30
C GLU A 107 9.06 21.42 -10.24
N GLU A 108 9.95 21.00 -9.34
CA GLU A 108 11.34 21.54 -9.27
C GLU A 108 12.18 21.09 -10.48
N LEU A 109 12.07 19.83 -10.89
CA LEU A 109 12.81 19.31 -12.05
C LEU A 109 12.43 20.02 -13.35
N LYS A 110 11.17 20.41 -13.52
CA LYS A 110 10.73 21.19 -14.68
C LYS A 110 11.47 22.50 -14.85
N LYS A 111 11.91 23.17 -13.77
CA LYS A 111 12.71 24.39 -13.83
C LYS A 111 14.10 24.16 -14.43
N GLN A 112 14.57 22.91 -14.38
CA GLN A 112 15.83 22.46 -14.95
C GLN A 112 15.67 21.75 -16.29
N HIS A 113 14.47 21.82 -16.90
CA HIS A 113 14.12 21.10 -18.13
C HIS A 113 14.30 19.58 -18.00
N LEU A 114 13.91 19.03 -16.83
CA LEU A 114 13.98 17.59 -16.55
C LEU A 114 12.60 17.06 -16.14
N THR A 115 12.39 15.77 -16.34
CA THR A 115 11.25 15.06 -15.76
C THR A 115 11.66 13.65 -15.31
N ILE A 116 10.70 12.89 -14.80
CA ILE A 116 10.91 11.58 -14.22
C ILE A 116 10.35 10.49 -15.15
N LYS A 117 11.13 9.42 -15.33
CA LYS A 117 10.66 8.13 -15.87
C LYS A 117 10.57 7.14 -14.70
N ILE A 118 9.38 6.58 -14.47
CA ILE A 118 9.09 5.64 -13.38
C ILE A 118 9.15 4.21 -13.93
N PHE A 119 9.93 3.36 -13.27
CA PHE A 119 10.07 1.93 -13.55
C PHE A 119 9.15 1.07 -12.69
N ASP A 120 8.94 1.45 -11.42
CA ASP A 120 8.01 0.82 -10.48
C ASP A 120 7.64 1.79 -9.36
N ALA A 121 6.41 1.63 -8.80
CA ALA A 121 6.00 2.36 -7.59
C ALA A 121 5.22 1.43 -6.66
N TYR A 122 3.89 1.44 -6.63
CA TYR A 122 3.16 0.46 -5.83
C TYR A 122 3.36 -0.95 -6.39
N ARG A 123 3.87 -1.82 -5.54
CA ARG A 123 4.06 -3.25 -5.82
C ARG A 123 3.18 -4.07 -4.87
N PRO A 124 2.22 -4.86 -5.39
CA PRO A 124 1.49 -5.80 -4.55
C PRO A 124 2.41 -6.71 -3.76
N TYR A 125 2.05 -7.02 -2.51
CA TYR A 125 2.88 -7.84 -1.63
C TYR A 125 3.21 -9.22 -2.23
N SER A 126 2.24 -9.85 -2.92
CA SER A 126 2.43 -11.12 -3.61
C SER A 126 3.52 -11.08 -4.69
N ILE A 127 3.78 -9.92 -5.28
CA ILE A 127 4.86 -9.76 -6.26
C ILE A 127 6.22 -9.73 -5.55
N THR A 128 6.31 -9.08 -4.39
CA THR A 128 7.53 -9.13 -3.57
C THR A 128 7.84 -10.57 -3.15
N GLU A 129 6.84 -11.37 -2.77
CA GLU A 129 7.03 -12.80 -2.47
C GLU A 129 7.58 -13.56 -3.68
N LYS A 130 6.99 -13.37 -4.88
CA LYS A 130 7.48 -14.02 -6.12
C LYS A 130 8.91 -13.64 -6.47
N MET A 131 9.29 -12.38 -6.31
CA MET A 131 10.67 -11.93 -6.54
C MET A 131 11.63 -12.61 -5.56
N TRP A 132 11.27 -12.62 -4.27
CA TRP A 132 12.08 -13.22 -3.21
C TRP A 132 12.26 -14.73 -3.39
N GLU A 133 11.23 -15.45 -3.78
CA GLU A 133 11.30 -16.90 -4.04
C GLU A 133 12.39 -17.26 -5.04
N LYS A 134 12.62 -16.40 -6.05
CA LYS A 134 13.60 -16.63 -7.10
C LYS A 134 15.01 -16.15 -6.74
N VAL A 135 15.13 -14.99 -6.10
CA VAL A 135 16.43 -14.32 -5.93
C VAL A 135 16.99 -14.49 -4.52
N LYS A 136 16.17 -14.37 -3.45
CA LYS A 136 16.55 -14.46 -2.02
C LYS A 136 17.79 -13.61 -1.65
N ASP A 137 17.85 -12.42 -2.22
CA ASP A 137 18.93 -11.46 -2.01
C ASP A 137 18.31 -10.07 -1.83
N ASP A 138 18.50 -9.48 -0.65
CA ASP A 138 17.86 -8.21 -0.25
C ASP A 138 18.39 -6.99 -1.02
N ARG A 139 19.48 -7.13 -1.76
CA ARG A 139 19.97 -6.11 -2.68
C ARG A 139 19.09 -5.97 -3.92
N TYR A 140 18.37 -7.01 -4.32
CA TYR A 140 17.53 -7.06 -5.54
C TYR A 140 16.04 -7.19 -5.24
N ALA A 141 15.68 -7.89 -4.17
CA ALA A 141 14.31 -8.11 -3.79
C ALA A 141 14.15 -7.96 -2.27
N ALA A 142 13.17 -7.19 -1.83
CA ALA A 142 12.92 -7.03 -0.40
C ALA A 142 12.51 -8.38 0.25
N ASP A 143 13.06 -8.66 1.42
CA ASP A 143 12.63 -9.79 2.27
C ASP A 143 11.16 -9.63 2.64
N PRO A 144 10.28 -10.58 2.26
CA PRO A 144 8.84 -10.49 2.53
C PRO A 144 8.52 -10.42 4.03
N SER A 145 9.38 -10.94 4.91
CA SER A 145 9.16 -10.86 6.36
C SER A 145 9.20 -9.42 6.89
N LYS A 146 9.89 -8.54 6.19
CA LYS A 146 10.01 -7.10 6.53
C LYS A 146 9.03 -6.23 5.74
N GLY A 147 8.52 -6.76 4.62
CA GLY A 147 7.78 -6.00 3.63
C GLY A 147 8.67 -4.96 2.92
N SER A 148 8.08 -4.19 2.03
CA SER A 148 8.78 -3.22 1.18
C SER A 148 8.13 -1.83 1.23
N GLY A 149 8.91 -0.79 0.97
CA GLY A 149 8.39 0.55 0.69
C GLY A 149 7.39 0.56 -0.47
N HIS A 150 7.65 -0.25 -1.50
CA HIS A 150 6.75 -0.43 -2.64
C HIS A 150 5.41 -1.04 -2.24
N ASN A 151 5.39 -2.04 -1.34
CA ASN A 151 4.13 -2.62 -0.84
C ASN A 151 3.30 -1.61 -0.04
N ARG A 152 3.94 -0.66 0.59
CA ARG A 152 3.30 0.40 1.36
C ARG A 152 2.90 1.61 0.49
N GLY A 153 3.24 1.62 -0.81
CA GLY A 153 3.04 2.75 -1.70
C GLY A 153 3.87 3.98 -1.29
N ALA A 154 5.07 3.77 -0.76
CA ALA A 154 5.97 4.80 -0.24
C ALA A 154 7.36 4.79 -0.87
N ALA A 155 7.58 3.95 -1.89
CA ALA A 155 8.83 3.90 -2.66
C ALA A 155 8.53 3.93 -4.16
N VAL A 156 9.51 4.42 -4.93
CA VAL A 156 9.45 4.50 -6.38
C VAL A 156 10.84 4.23 -6.96
N ASP A 157 10.90 3.40 -7.99
CA ASP A 157 12.09 3.20 -8.82
C ASP A 157 11.97 4.14 -10.02
N LEU A 158 12.95 5.00 -10.23
CA LEU A 158 12.88 6.04 -11.25
C LEU A 158 14.26 6.40 -11.81
N THR A 159 14.26 7.10 -12.94
CA THR A 159 15.40 7.86 -13.45
C THR A 159 14.96 9.25 -13.91
N LEU A 160 15.92 10.14 -14.11
CA LEU A 160 15.68 11.45 -14.71
C LEU A 160 15.84 11.37 -16.22
N ILE A 161 14.99 12.09 -16.94
CA ILE A 161 15.04 12.16 -18.39
C ILE A 161 14.87 13.60 -18.88
N ASP A 162 15.41 13.86 -20.03
CA ASP A 162 15.05 15.05 -20.83
C ASP A 162 13.61 14.86 -21.35
N PRO A 163 12.69 15.83 -21.14
CA PRO A 163 11.29 15.70 -21.49
C PRO A 163 11.03 15.64 -23.00
N ASP A 164 11.91 16.17 -23.84
CA ASP A 164 11.74 16.26 -25.29
C ASP A 164 12.31 15.01 -25.98
N THR A 165 13.57 14.68 -25.66
CA THR A 165 14.28 13.56 -26.29
C THR A 165 14.00 12.21 -25.64
N LYS A 166 13.44 12.19 -24.43
CA LYS A 166 13.24 11.03 -23.56
C LYS A 166 14.55 10.31 -23.17
N LYS A 167 15.68 10.93 -23.42
CA LYS A 167 17.00 10.38 -23.09
C LYS A 167 17.20 10.40 -21.56
N GLU A 168 17.67 9.30 -21.01
CA GLU A 168 18.01 9.19 -19.60
C GLU A 168 19.26 9.99 -19.28
N MET A 169 19.24 10.64 -18.11
CA MET A 169 20.37 11.34 -17.58
C MET A 169 21.34 10.34 -16.94
N HIS A 170 22.63 10.60 -17.06
CA HIS A 170 23.63 9.82 -16.36
C HIS A 170 23.60 10.20 -14.86
N MET A 171 23.27 9.25 -14.02
CA MET A 171 23.26 9.41 -12.55
C MET A 171 24.43 8.66 -11.93
#